data_2907218fc4dce911c1754e24556ecee0
#
_entry.id   2907218fc4dce911c1754e24556ecee0
#
_cell.length_a   1.000
_cell.length_b   1.000
_cell.length_c   1.000
_cell.angle_alpha   90.00
_cell.angle_beta   90.00
_cell.angle_gamma   90.00
#
_symmetry.space_group_name_H-M   'P 1'
#
loop_
_entity.id
_entity.type
_entity.pdbx_description
1 polymer ?
#
loop_
_entity_poly.entity_id
_entity_poly.type
_entity_poly.pdbx_seq_one_letter_code
_entity_poly.pdbx_strand_id
1 'polypeptide(L)'
;MCEVTTEEVCQYLTETLPVPVISLGAGNKAHGVHIIGSDLFHLDEEHLPRHSKVYTDLIPIIEDVYKRYMEDVRGQTYPGPEHTVYMAEDELKKFATMMNWKPAA
;
A
#
# COMPACT_ATOMS: atom_id res chain seq x y z
N MET A 1 2.05 24.76 -4.17
CA MET A 1 3.12 23.89 -3.59
C MET A 1 4.45 24.34 -4.14
N CYS A 2 5.49 24.37 -3.30
CA CYS A 2 6.88 24.63 -3.70
C CYS A 2 7.62 23.29 -3.66
N GLU A 3 8.01 22.79 -4.82
CA GLU A 3 8.70 21.51 -4.95
C GLU A 3 10.17 21.73 -5.31
N VAL A 4 11.06 21.21 -4.45
CA VAL A 4 12.52 21.22 -4.64
C VAL A 4 13.09 22.60 -5.00
N THR A 5 12.45 23.68 -4.51
CA THR A 5 12.98 25.04 -4.60
C THR A 5 13.80 25.36 -3.35
N THR A 6 14.52 26.50 -3.35
CA THR A 6 15.28 26.91 -2.17
C THR A 6 14.36 27.36 -1.04
N GLU A 7 14.80 27.15 0.22
CA GLU A 7 14.02 27.52 1.40
C GLU A 7 13.67 29.00 1.43
N GLU A 8 14.59 29.89 1.00
CA GLU A 8 14.40 31.34 1.00
C GLU A 8 13.28 31.75 0.05
N VAL A 9 13.18 31.12 -1.13
CA VAL A 9 12.08 31.37 -2.07
C VAL A 9 10.76 30.88 -1.50
N CYS A 10 10.75 29.68 -0.91
CA CYS A 10 9.56 29.15 -0.27
C CYS A 10 9.09 30.01 0.90
N GLN A 11 10.02 30.50 1.73
CA GLN A 11 9.74 31.43 2.82
C GLN A 11 9.14 32.73 2.30
N TYR A 12 9.76 33.34 1.29
CA TYR A 12 9.27 34.60 0.69
C TYR A 12 7.81 34.45 0.19
N LEU A 13 7.53 33.36 -0.51
CA LEU A 13 6.17 33.06 -0.99
C LEU A 13 5.18 32.87 0.16
N THR A 14 5.62 32.24 1.24
CA THR A 14 4.81 31.99 2.44
C THR A 14 4.44 33.33 3.14
N GLU A 15 5.37 34.25 3.19
CA GLU A 15 5.18 35.56 3.84
C GLU A 15 4.40 36.58 2.99
N THR A 16 4.41 36.44 1.67
CA THR A 16 3.85 37.42 0.75
C THR A 16 2.54 37.05 0.08
N LEU A 17 2.26 35.75 -0.06
CA LEU A 17 1.04 35.30 -0.74
C LEU A 17 -0.14 35.15 0.23
N PRO A 18 -1.35 35.55 -0.18
CA PRO A 18 -2.56 35.42 0.64
C PRO A 18 -3.18 34.00 0.58
N VAL A 19 -2.39 32.97 0.28
CA VAL A 19 -2.83 31.58 0.14
C VAL A 19 -1.86 30.65 0.89
N PRO A 20 -2.31 29.49 1.37
CA PRO A 20 -1.42 28.51 1.97
C PRO A 20 -0.32 28.05 1.01
N VAL A 21 0.91 28.05 1.49
CA VAL A 21 2.09 27.55 0.78
C VAL A 21 2.52 26.24 1.45
N ILE A 22 2.71 25.20 0.64
CA ILE A 22 3.14 23.87 1.08
C ILE A 22 4.50 23.55 0.47
N SER A 23 5.44 23.15 1.31
CA SER A 23 6.77 22.71 0.91
C SER A 23 6.77 21.21 0.58
N LEU A 24 7.41 20.84 -0.52
CA LEU A 24 7.87 19.48 -0.82
C LEU A 24 9.36 19.56 -1.19
N GLY A 25 10.23 19.29 -0.22
CA GLY A 25 11.67 19.44 -0.42
C GLY A 25 12.16 20.90 -0.56
N ALA A 26 11.40 21.86 -0.05
CA ALA A 26 11.73 23.30 -0.09
C ALA A 26 11.90 23.89 1.33
N GLY A 27 12.46 23.11 2.26
CA GLY A 27 12.67 23.51 3.64
C GLY A 27 11.40 23.50 4.50
N ASN A 28 11.48 24.07 5.70
CA ASN A 28 10.43 24.02 6.72
C ASN A 28 9.78 25.39 7.00
N LYS A 29 10.01 26.40 6.15
CA LYS A 29 9.50 27.76 6.29
C LYS A 29 8.14 28.00 5.61
N ALA A 30 7.48 26.94 5.16
CA ALA A 30 6.13 26.98 4.59
C ALA A 30 5.05 26.84 5.67
N HIS A 31 3.79 27.08 5.31
CA HIS A 31 2.64 26.84 6.19
C HIS A 31 2.46 25.34 6.51
N GLY A 32 2.95 24.45 5.64
CA GLY A 32 2.96 23.03 5.85
C GLY A 32 4.03 22.34 5.01
N VAL A 33 4.33 21.10 5.38
CA VAL A 33 5.31 20.26 4.67
C VAL A 33 4.61 19.01 4.17
N HIS A 34 4.83 18.67 2.93
CA HIS A 34 4.37 17.45 2.28
C HIS A 34 5.54 16.52 2.03
N ILE A 35 5.29 15.22 2.10
CA ILE A 35 6.18 14.15 1.67
C ILE A 35 5.37 13.03 1.03
N ILE A 36 5.95 12.34 0.05
CA ILE A 36 5.31 11.21 -0.62
C ILE A 36 5.35 9.99 0.30
N GLY A 37 4.20 9.29 0.45
CA GLY A 37 4.09 8.16 1.37
C GLY A 37 5.05 7.01 1.06
N SER A 38 5.33 6.73 -0.23
CA SER A 38 6.33 5.73 -0.63
C SER A 38 7.71 6.02 -0.06
N ASP A 39 8.09 7.29 0.02
CA ASP A 39 9.39 7.69 0.55
C ASP A 39 9.47 7.48 2.07
N LEU A 40 8.37 7.75 2.80
CA LEU A 40 8.30 7.51 4.24
C LEU A 40 8.56 6.05 4.60
N PHE A 41 8.09 5.14 3.75
CA PHE A 41 8.09 3.71 3.98
C PHE A 41 9.14 2.95 3.16
N HIS A 42 9.98 3.68 2.40
CA HIS A 42 11.02 3.13 1.54
C HIS A 42 10.47 2.07 0.56
N LEU A 43 9.34 2.38 -0.10
CA LEU A 43 8.70 1.46 -1.04
C LEU A 43 9.33 1.49 -2.44
N ASP A 44 10.22 2.44 -2.72
CA ASP A 44 11.01 2.53 -3.94
C ASP A 44 12.49 2.41 -3.59
N GLU A 45 13.07 1.24 -3.83
CA GLU A 45 14.47 0.96 -3.52
C GLU A 45 15.44 1.61 -4.54
N GLU A 46 14.95 1.94 -5.74
CA GLU A 46 15.79 2.50 -6.80
C GLU A 46 15.91 4.02 -6.70
N HIS A 47 14.92 4.67 -6.11
CA HIS A 47 14.86 6.13 -6.06
C HIS A 47 14.35 6.66 -4.72
N LEU A 48 15.27 7.20 -3.93
CA LEU A 48 14.94 7.98 -2.73
C LEU A 48 15.39 9.44 -2.94
N PRO A 49 14.43 10.40 -3.06
CA PRO A 49 14.79 11.80 -3.21
C PRO A 49 15.63 12.33 -2.04
N ARG A 50 16.62 13.18 -2.33
CA ARG A 50 17.51 13.77 -1.32
C ARG A 50 16.78 14.46 -0.15
N HIS A 51 15.61 15.02 -0.42
CA HIS A 51 14.82 15.75 0.57
C HIS A 51 13.88 14.85 1.38
N SER A 52 13.79 13.58 1.00
CA SER A 52 12.93 12.62 1.69
C SER A 52 13.62 11.99 2.88
N LYS A 53 12.86 11.71 3.92
CA LYS A 53 13.31 11.00 5.11
C LYS A 53 12.53 9.71 5.24
N VAL A 54 13.26 8.59 5.25
CA VAL A 54 12.70 7.28 5.56
C VAL A 54 12.45 7.17 7.07
N TYR A 55 11.26 6.74 7.46
CA TYR A 55 10.88 6.49 8.85
C TYR A 55 10.84 4.99 9.16
N THR A 56 10.57 4.18 8.16
CA THR A 56 10.63 2.72 8.26
C THR A 56 10.82 2.11 6.88
N ASP A 57 11.34 0.90 6.83
CA ASP A 57 11.46 0.10 5.61
C ASP A 57 10.42 -1.01 5.65
N LEU A 58 9.42 -0.91 4.78
CA LEU A 58 8.33 -1.89 4.70
C LEU A 58 8.60 -3.03 3.72
N ILE A 59 9.57 -2.91 2.81
CA ILE A 59 9.83 -3.93 1.79
C ILE A 59 10.09 -5.31 2.41
N PRO A 60 10.98 -5.47 3.40
CA PRO A 60 11.22 -6.78 4.01
C PRO A 60 9.98 -7.37 4.69
N ILE A 61 9.13 -6.51 5.26
CA ILE A 61 7.88 -6.94 5.92
C ILE A 61 6.89 -7.44 4.87
N ILE A 62 6.74 -6.71 3.77
CA ILE A 62 5.86 -7.07 2.65
C ILE A 62 6.32 -8.39 2.02
N GLU A 63 7.63 -8.54 1.78
CA GLU A 63 8.20 -9.78 1.26
C GLU A 63 7.92 -10.98 2.17
N ASP A 64 8.09 -10.84 3.49
CA ASP A 64 7.81 -11.90 4.44
C ASP A 64 6.32 -12.32 4.40
N VAL A 65 5.42 -11.34 4.34
CA VAL A 65 3.98 -11.60 4.21
C VAL A 65 3.68 -12.40 2.94
N TYR A 66 4.24 -12.01 1.80
CA TYR A 66 4.04 -12.76 0.56
C TYR A 66 4.65 -14.15 0.58
N LYS A 67 5.83 -14.33 1.19
CA LYS A 67 6.46 -15.65 1.36
C LYS A 67 5.54 -16.58 2.15
N ARG A 68 5.04 -16.14 3.30
CA ARG A 68 4.10 -16.92 4.13
C ARG A 68 2.80 -17.23 3.39
N TYR A 69 2.22 -16.26 2.72
CA TYR A 69 1.03 -16.48 1.88
C TYR A 69 1.26 -17.56 0.82
N MET A 70 2.39 -17.50 0.12
CA MET A 70 2.73 -18.49 -0.91
C MET A 70 2.96 -19.88 -0.31
N GLU A 71 3.55 -19.98 0.89
CA GLU A 71 3.72 -21.24 1.62
C GLU A 71 2.36 -21.84 1.99
N ASP A 72 1.46 -21.03 2.54
CA ASP A 72 0.11 -21.47 2.90
C ASP A 72 -0.69 -21.95 1.68
N VAL A 73 -0.64 -21.25 0.57
CA VAL A 73 -1.32 -21.65 -0.68
C VAL A 73 -0.74 -22.97 -1.22
N ARG A 74 0.60 -23.10 -1.26
CA ARG A 74 1.27 -24.33 -1.72
C ARG A 74 1.03 -25.50 -0.77
N GLY A 75 0.99 -25.22 0.53
CA GLY A 75 0.68 -26.20 1.57
C GLY A 75 -0.80 -26.54 1.68
N GLN A 76 -1.67 -25.89 0.90
CA GLN A 76 -3.14 -26.04 0.95
C GLN A 76 -3.74 -25.75 2.34
N THR A 77 -3.08 -24.89 3.11
CA THR A 77 -3.58 -24.41 4.40
C THR A 77 -4.43 -23.15 4.26
N TYR A 78 -4.27 -22.42 3.13
CA TYR A 78 -5.09 -21.27 2.75
C TYR A 78 -5.61 -21.45 1.31
N PRO A 79 -6.92 -21.17 1.04
CA PRO A 79 -7.96 -20.82 2.01
C PRO A 79 -8.37 -22.01 2.87
N GLY A 80 -8.60 -21.78 4.16
CA GLY A 80 -9.20 -22.76 5.08
C GLY A 80 -10.74 -22.78 5.01
N PRO A 81 -11.40 -23.65 5.77
CA PRO A 81 -12.86 -23.73 5.82
C PRO A 81 -13.52 -22.40 6.19
N GLU A 82 -12.90 -21.63 7.08
CA GLU A 82 -13.35 -20.31 7.54
C GLU A 82 -13.26 -19.22 6.46
N HIS A 83 -12.47 -19.46 5.42
CA HIS A 83 -12.31 -18.57 4.26
C HIS A 83 -13.12 -19.04 3.04
N THR A 84 -13.86 -20.15 3.17
CA THR A 84 -14.54 -20.81 2.06
C THR A 84 -16.04 -20.69 2.20
N VAL A 85 -16.73 -20.38 1.11
CA VAL A 85 -18.19 -20.37 1.07
C VAL A 85 -18.65 -21.70 0.46
N TYR A 86 -19.53 -22.37 1.15
CA TYR A 86 -20.10 -23.66 0.73
C TYR A 86 -21.55 -23.51 0.33
N MET A 87 -21.99 -24.31 -0.64
CA MET A 87 -23.41 -24.47 -0.95
C MET A 87 -24.13 -25.20 0.18
N ALA A 88 -25.38 -24.85 0.40
CA ALA A 88 -26.27 -25.68 1.19
C ALA A 88 -26.40 -27.07 0.54
N GLU A 89 -26.59 -28.12 1.35
CA GLU A 89 -26.54 -29.50 0.89
C GLU A 89 -27.56 -29.82 -0.20
N ASP A 90 -28.76 -29.26 -0.10
CA ASP A 90 -29.83 -29.42 -1.10
C ASP A 90 -29.52 -28.69 -2.42
N GLU A 91 -28.90 -27.51 -2.35
CA GLU A 91 -28.46 -26.76 -3.51
C GLU A 91 -27.32 -27.45 -4.23
N LEU A 92 -26.38 -28.03 -3.49
CA LEU A 92 -25.28 -28.82 -4.07
C LEU A 92 -25.82 -30.03 -4.84
N LYS A 93 -26.83 -30.74 -4.29
CA LYS A 93 -27.49 -31.89 -4.97
C LYS A 93 -28.17 -31.46 -6.27
N LYS A 94 -28.88 -30.34 -6.25
CA LYS A 94 -29.53 -29.78 -7.46
C LYS A 94 -28.50 -29.40 -8.52
N PHE A 95 -27.47 -28.69 -8.12
CA PHE A 95 -26.37 -28.27 -9.00
C PHE A 95 -25.66 -29.47 -9.63
N ALA A 96 -25.27 -30.46 -8.81
CA ALA A 96 -24.63 -31.68 -9.28
C ALA A 96 -25.47 -32.45 -10.29
N THR A 97 -26.78 -32.55 -10.04
CA THR A 97 -27.73 -33.20 -10.96
C THR A 97 -27.84 -32.41 -12.27
N MET A 98 -28.00 -31.11 -12.20
CA MET A 98 -28.11 -30.22 -13.37
C MET A 98 -26.86 -30.29 -14.27
N MET A 99 -25.69 -30.34 -13.65
CA MET A 99 -24.40 -30.34 -14.34
C MET A 99 -23.88 -31.75 -14.67
N ASN A 100 -24.64 -32.81 -14.35
CA ASN A 100 -24.18 -34.19 -14.47
C ASN A 100 -22.79 -34.40 -13.86
N TRP A 101 -22.56 -33.80 -12.68
CA TRP A 101 -21.29 -33.79 -11.98
C TRP A 101 -21.35 -34.55 -10.67
N LYS A 102 -20.29 -35.31 -10.38
CA LYS A 102 -20.12 -36.01 -9.11
C LYS A 102 -18.99 -35.31 -8.34
N PRO A 103 -19.31 -34.47 -7.31
CA PRO A 103 -18.30 -33.89 -6.48
C PRO A 103 -17.48 -34.99 -5.79
N ALA A 104 -16.18 -34.78 -5.68
CA ALA A 104 -15.31 -35.62 -4.88
C ALA A 104 -15.74 -35.53 -3.40
N ALA A 105 -15.69 -36.63 -2.71
CA ALA A 105 -15.97 -36.66 -1.29
C ALA A 105 -14.95 -35.86 -0.48
#